data_d329c058bb5a13c6871dae1f8f00917e
#
_entry.id   d329c058bb5a13c6871dae1f8f00917e
#
_cell.length_a   1.000
_cell.length_b   1.000
_cell.length_c   1.000
_cell.angle_alpha   90.00
_cell.angle_beta   90.00
_cell.angle_gamma   90.00
#
_symmetry.space_group_name_H-M   'P 1'
#
loop_
_entity.id
_entity.type
_entity.pdbx_description
1 polymer ?
#
loop_
_entity_poly.entity_id
_entity_poly.type
_entity_poly.pdbx_seq_one_letter_code
_entity_poly.pdbx_strand_id
1 'polypeptide(L)'
;PDESHPLIDSLNGRYVKIFDKNNTPIKKQGTLENNYWLVSLEKDTTKQTWLDKDMSQVMIYNHINKIIEHAKKYISPPWFSATLVANSNLNSTCNAHWDGRTINFYQGSANCANTGLIADVIYHEWGHGLDANTGGIEDSAFSEGIGDIVSLLITRSDKLGIGFHLPDHKPVRDLGPDKIYPQDRGEVHAEGLIIGSTFWDLYQEFVNVYNEQKAIDLLSKYIFKGIYTAPTYLDMYQAILVIDDDDQNLLNSTPNKCIINKVFYFI
;
A
#
# COMPACT_ATOMS: atom_id res chain seq x y z
N PRO A 1 11.83 15.93 5.93
CA PRO A 1 11.44 17.32 6.19
C PRO A 1 12.57 18.23 5.75
N ASP A 2 12.23 19.27 5.00
CA ASP A 2 13.17 20.32 4.67
C ASP A 2 13.41 21.13 5.94
N GLU A 3 14.64 21.21 6.41
CA GLU A 3 15.04 21.97 7.61
C GLU A 3 14.71 23.46 7.52
N SER A 4 14.40 23.97 6.32
CA SER A 4 14.05 25.37 6.08
C SER A 4 12.60 25.74 6.45
N HIS A 5 11.74 24.79 6.83
CA HIS A 5 10.34 25.05 7.16
C HIS A 5 9.95 24.50 8.54
N PRO A 6 10.29 25.22 9.63
CA PRO A 6 10.07 24.74 10.99
C PRO A 6 8.62 24.85 11.50
N LEU A 7 7.69 25.33 10.69
CA LEU A 7 6.30 25.52 11.11
C LEU A 7 5.35 24.65 10.30
N ILE A 8 4.86 23.63 10.96
CA ILE A 8 3.85 22.76 10.40
C ILE A 8 2.49 23.25 10.88
N ASP A 9 1.92 24.22 10.20
CA ASP A 9 0.49 24.57 10.32
C ASP A 9 -0.40 23.47 9.73
N SER A 10 0.20 22.48 9.07
CA SER A 10 -0.46 21.31 8.48
C SER A 10 0.60 20.25 8.20
N LEU A 11 0.20 18.96 8.19
CA LEU A 11 1.06 17.88 7.72
C LEU A 11 1.27 18.01 6.21
N ASN A 12 2.26 18.81 5.84
CA ASN A 12 2.59 19.16 4.47
C ASN A 12 4.08 18.89 4.25
N GLY A 13 4.41 17.86 3.50
CA GLY A 13 5.77 17.47 3.19
C GLY A 13 6.03 17.43 1.69
N ARG A 14 7.23 16.98 1.33
CA ARG A 14 7.63 16.85 -0.07
C ARG A 14 6.73 15.92 -0.87
N TYR A 15 6.30 14.80 -0.28
CA TYR A 15 5.58 13.74 -0.99
C TYR A 15 4.09 13.78 -0.75
N VAL A 16 3.63 14.26 0.38
CA VAL A 16 2.21 14.25 0.73
C VAL A 16 1.82 15.47 1.54
N LYS A 17 0.61 15.95 1.26
CA LYS A 17 -0.09 16.99 2.02
C LYS A 17 -1.42 16.46 2.50
N ILE A 18 -1.68 16.60 3.80
CA ILE A 18 -2.92 16.15 4.42
C ILE A 18 -3.93 17.29 4.48
N PHE A 19 -5.17 17.00 4.05
CA PHE A 19 -6.33 17.87 4.28
C PHE A 19 -7.34 17.17 5.17
N ASP A 20 -7.60 17.75 6.32
CA ASP A 20 -8.67 17.28 7.20
C ASP A 20 -10.03 17.83 6.73
N LYS A 21 -10.93 16.94 6.34
CA LYS A 21 -12.25 17.30 5.83
C LYS A 21 -13.25 17.68 6.94
N ASN A 22 -12.92 17.43 8.20
CA ASN A 22 -13.70 17.90 9.33
C ASN A 22 -13.27 19.28 9.84
N ASN A 23 -12.46 20.02 9.06
CA ASN A 23 -11.98 21.36 9.38
C ASN A 23 -11.27 21.49 10.74
N THR A 24 -10.64 20.40 11.20
CA THR A 24 -9.82 20.40 12.40
C THR A 24 -8.37 19.98 12.08
N PRO A 25 -7.68 20.75 11.19
CA PRO A 25 -6.30 20.40 10.85
C PRO A 25 -5.43 20.40 12.10
N ILE A 26 -4.49 19.49 12.19
CA ILE A 26 -3.51 19.50 13.27
C ILE A 26 -2.66 20.76 13.11
N LYS A 27 -2.91 21.72 14.01
CA LYS A 27 -2.13 22.95 14.15
C LYS A 27 -1.16 22.77 15.33
N LYS A 28 -0.16 21.93 15.19
CA LYS A 28 0.76 21.69 16.30
C LYS A 28 2.20 21.83 15.86
N GLN A 29 2.93 22.52 16.72
CA GLN A 29 4.37 22.63 16.60
C GLN A 29 5.00 21.27 16.92
N GLY A 30 5.70 20.71 15.96
CA GLY A 30 6.59 19.58 16.20
C GLY A 30 7.98 20.10 16.58
N THR A 31 8.68 19.35 17.42
CA THR A 31 10.12 19.54 17.66
C THR A 31 10.89 18.47 16.90
N LEU A 32 12.00 18.88 16.27
CA LEU A 32 12.90 17.94 15.61
C LEU A 32 13.89 17.41 16.65
N GLU A 33 13.78 16.13 16.99
CA GLU A 33 14.71 15.44 17.87
C GLU A 33 15.27 14.20 17.18
N ASN A 34 16.60 14.08 17.12
CA ASN A 34 17.30 12.93 16.52
C ASN A 34 16.82 12.59 15.09
N ASN A 35 16.56 13.59 14.27
CA ASN A 35 15.99 13.47 12.91
C ASN A 35 14.54 12.96 12.86
N TYR A 36 13.81 12.97 13.96
CA TYR A 36 12.40 12.65 14.02
C TYR A 36 11.57 13.85 14.45
N TRP A 37 10.42 14.05 13.83
CA TRP A 37 9.46 15.04 14.27
C TRP A 37 8.60 14.48 15.40
N LEU A 38 8.69 15.10 16.57
CA LEU A 38 7.79 14.82 17.68
C LEU A 38 6.60 15.78 17.58
N VAL A 39 5.43 15.22 17.31
CA VAL A 39 4.16 15.96 17.26
C VAL A 39 3.35 15.61 18.51
N SER A 40 3.02 16.64 19.29
CA SER A 40 2.15 16.44 20.46
C SER A 40 0.69 16.46 20.02
N LEU A 41 0.00 15.34 20.13
CA LEU A 41 -1.42 15.21 19.78
C LEU A 41 -2.30 15.45 21.02
N GLU A 42 -3.57 15.83 20.79
CA GLU A 42 -4.56 15.92 21.89
C GLU A 42 -5.01 14.55 22.31
N LYS A 43 -5.09 14.35 23.63
CA LYS A 43 -5.68 13.15 24.20
C LYS A 43 -7.17 13.36 24.45
N ASP A 44 -7.95 12.34 24.19
CA ASP A 44 -9.29 12.22 24.74
C ASP A 44 -9.16 12.03 26.25
N THR A 45 -9.48 13.05 27.01
CA THR A 45 -9.35 13.05 28.48
C THR A 45 -10.30 12.06 29.15
N THR A 46 -11.34 11.61 28.45
CA THR A 46 -12.31 10.63 28.96
C THR A 46 -11.83 9.19 28.76
N LYS A 47 -11.14 8.93 27.63
CA LYS A 47 -10.66 7.59 27.27
C LYS A 47 -9.15 7.39 27.49
N GLN A 48 -8.42 8.47 27.80
CA GLN A 48 -6.96 8.52 27.89
C GLN A 48 -6.24 8.03 26.61
N THR A 49 -6.92 8.12 25.47
CA THR A 49 -6.41 7.78 24.14
C THR A 49 -6.23 9.03 23.28
N TRP A 50 -5.48 8.91 22.22
CA TRP A 50 -5.40 9.97 21.21
C TRP A 50 -6.72 10.09 20.46
N LEU A 51 -7.05 11.31 20.02
CA LEU A 51 -8.23 11.51 19.17
C LEU A 51 -8.00 10.84 17.82
N ASP A 52 -8.89 9.96 17.40
CA ASP A 52 -8.79 9.20 16.15
C ASP A 52 -8.60 10.10 14.93
N LYS A 53 -9.31 11.24 14.90
CA LYS A 53 -9.22 12.23 13.81
C LYS A 53 -7.85 12.87 13.68
N ASP A 54 -7.13 13.07 14.79
CA ASP A 54 -5.78 13.64 14.78
C ASP A 54 -4.76 12.56 14.44
N MET A 55 -4.93 11.38 15.04
CA MET A 55 -4.06 10.25 14.78
C MET A 55 -4.12 9.82 13.32
N SER A 56 -5.31 9.79 12.69
CA SER A 56 -5.44 9.40 11.28
C SER A 56 -4.63 10.32 10.36
N GLN A 57 -4.60 11.62 10.60
CA GLN A 57 -3.79 12.54 9.80
C GLN A 57 -2.29 12.21 9.88
N VAL A 58 -1.78 11.93 11.10
CA VAL A 58 -0.38 11.56 11.32
C VAL A 58 -0.05 10.21 10.70
N MET A 59 -0.94 9.22 10.84
CA MET A 59 -0.76 7.89 10.27
C MET A 59 -0.70 7.95 8.74
N ILE A 60 -1.65 8.63 8.10
CA ILE A 60 -1.67 8.82 6.64
C ILE A 60 -0.36 9.47 6.17
N TYR A 61 0.04 10.57 6.82
CA TYR A 61 1.27 11.27 6.47
C TYR A 61 2.50 10.36 6.57
N ASN A 62 2.64 9.65 7.68
CA ASN A 62 3.78 8.77 7.92
C ASN A 62 3.83 7.59 6.94
N HIS A 63 2.69 6.92 6.72
CA HIS A 63 2.64 5.72 5.88
C HIS A 63 2.83 6.04 4.40
N ILE A 64 2.29 7.17 3.90
CA ILE A 64 2.53 7.58 2.52
C ILE A 64 4.01 7.94 2.29
N ASN A 65 4.64 8.68 3.21
CA ASN A 65 6.08 8.93 3.12
C ASN A 65 6.89 7.62 3.12
N LYS A 66 6.54 6.67 4.00
CA LYS A 66 7.23 5.38 4.10
C LYS A 66 7.15 4.57 2.81
N ILE A 67 5.97 4.47 2.20
CA ILE A 67 5.81 3.68 0.96
C ILE A 67 6.53 4.34 -0.23
N ILE A 68 6.48 5.66 -0.36
CA ILE A 68 7.20 6.37 -1.41
C ILE A 68 8.72 6.18 -1.27
N GLU A 69 9.27 6.32 -0.07
CA GLU A 69 10.70 6.07 0.16
C GLU A 69 11.09 4.61 -0.09
N HIS A 70 10.19 3.66 0.16
CA HIS A 70 10.42 2.26 -0.20
C HIS A 70 10.42 2.07 -1.72
N ALA A 71 9.40 2.56 -2.42
CA ALA A 71 9.24 2.41 -3.87
C ALA A 71 10.37 3.09 -4.67
N LYS A 72 10.89 4.23 -4.19
CA LYS A 72 12.00 4.97 -4.81
C LYS A 72 13.30 4.17 -4.93
N LYS A 73 13.45 3.10 -4.21
CA LYS A 73 14.60 2.19 -4.36
C LYS A 73 14.55 1.42 -5.68
N TYR A 74 13.38 1.31 -6.31
CA TYR A 74 13.12 0.46 -7.47
C TYR A 74 12.69 1.24 -8.70
N ILE A 75 11.90 2.32 -8.51
CA ILE A 75 11.30 3.14 -9.58
C ILE A 75 11.35 4.63 -9.24
N SER A 76 11.19 5.48 -10.27
CA SER A 76 11.14 6.92 -10.12
C SER A 76 10.15 7.54 -11.12
N PRO A 77 8.85 7.22 -11.05
CA PRO A 77 7.87 7.82 -11.94
C PRO A 77 7.76 9.35 -11.71
N PRO A 78 7.38 10.14 -12.73
CA PRO A 78 7.17 11.58 -12.58
C PRO A 78 6.20 11.93 -11.44
N TRP A 79 5.25 11.05 -11.15
CA TRP A 79 4.30 11.19 -10.03
C TRP A 79 4.97 11.39 -8.68
N PHE A 80 6.14 10.79 -8.42
CA PHE A 80 6.89 10.98 -7.16
C PHE A 80 7.50 12.37 -7.00
N SER A 81 7.50 13.18 -8.07
CA SER A 81 7.94 14.58 -8.03
C SER A 81 6.82 15.55 -7.64
N ALA A 82 5.55 15.09 -7.70
CA ALA A 82 4.38 15.87 -7.29
C ALA A 82 4.05 15.59 -5.81
N THR A 83 3.53 16.60 -5.12
CA THR A 83 3.01 16.41 -3.76
C THR A 83 1.61 15.79 -3.84
N LEU A 84 1.47 14.55 -3.38
CA LEU A 84 0.19 13.86 -3.30
C LEU A 84 -0.73 14.53 -2.28
N VAL A 85 -1.98 14.72 -2.63
CA VAL A 85 -3.00 15.15 -1.69
C VAL A 85 -3.67 13.95 -1.06
N ALA A 86 -3.71 13.89 0.27
CA ALA A 86 -4.48 12.90 1.01
C ALA A 86 -5.50 13.59 1.91
N ASN A 87 -6.76 13.21 1.76
CA ASN A 87 -7.88 13.73 2.53
C ASN A 87 -8.17 12.78 3.69
N SER A 88 -8.18 13.30 4.91
CA SER A 88 -8.54 12.56 6.11
C SER A 88 -9.93 12.94 6.60
N ASN A 89 -10.53 12.06 7.38
CA ASN A 89 -11.79 12.29 8.09
C ASN A 89 -12.95 12.74 7.19
N LEU A 90 -13.08 12.16 5.98
CA LEU A 90 -14.24 12.44 5.15
C LEU A 90 -15.53 12.12 5.91
N ASN A 91 -16.55 12.95 5.69
CA ASN A 91 -17.86 12.79 6.32
C ASN A 91 -18.68 11.64 5.70
N SER A 92 -18.11 10.45 5.75
CA SER A 92 -18.68 9.16 5.41
C SER A 92 -17.96 8.09 6.22
N THR A 93 -18.34 6.80 6.10
CA THR A 93 -17.78 5.73 6.93
C THR A 93 -17.56 4.46 6.12
N CYS A 94 -16.74 3.55 6.65
CA CYS A 94 -16.54 2.20 6.10
C CYS A 94 -15.99 2.19 4.66
N ASN A 95 -15.13 3.13 4.29
CA ASN A 95 -14.42 3.11 3.03
C ASN A 95 -13.15 3.95 3.06
N ALA A 96 -12.28 3.73 2.08
CA ALA A 96 -11.22 4.61 1.61
C ALA A 96 -11.20 4.48 0.09
N HIS A 97 -10.63 5.44 -0.64
CA HIS A 97 -10.54 5.32 -2.10
C HIS A 97 -9.53 6.28 -2.72
N TRP A 98 -8.93 5.85 -3.81
CA TRP A 98 -8.27 6.70 -4.80
C TRP A 98 -9.33 7.25 -5.77
N ASP A 99 -9.36 8.57 -6.01
CA ASP A 99 -10.35 9.22 -6.88
C ASP A 99 -9.80 9.64 -8.26
N GLY A 100 -8.62 9.14 -8.62
CA GLY A 100 -7.89 9.53 -9.83
C GLY A 100 -6.90 10.70 -9.59
N ARG A 101 -6.93 11.34 -8.42
CA ARG A 101 -6.08 12.48 -8.09
C ARG A 101 -5.64 12.53 -6.63
N THR A 102 -6.51 12.14 -5.71
CA THR A 102 -6.28 12.19 -4.27
C THR A 102 -6.60 10.87 -3.60
N ILE A 103 -5.98 10.61 -2.45
CA ILE A 103 -6.32 9.47 -1.61
C ILE A 103 -7.26 9.95 -0.50
N ASN A 104 -8.34 9.21 -0.26
CA ASN A 104 -9.45 9.65 0.57
C ASN A 104 -9.75 8.63 1.67
N PHE A 105 -9.73 9.07 2.93
CA PHE A 105 -9.97 8.23 4.10
C PHE A 105 -11.17 8.73 4.90
N TYR A 106 -12.07 7.80 5.24
CA TYR A 106 -13.32 8.10 5.92
C TYR A 106 -13.16 8.06 7.43
N GLN A 107 -13.95 8.88 8.12
CA GLN A 107 -13.98 8.90 9.58
C GLN A 107 -14.54 7.60 10.16
N GLY A 108 -14.26 7.34 11.44
CA GLY A 108 -14.80 6.20 12.16
C GLY A 108 -16.30 6.32 12.46
N SER A 109 -16.92 5.20 12.71
CA SER A 109 -18.32 5.05 13.10
C SER A 109 -18.47 3.94 14.16
N ALA A 110 -19.72 3.60 14.50
CA ALA A 110 -19.99 2.45 15.36
C ALA A 110 -19.61 1.10 14.70
N ASN A 111 -19.58 1.04 13.37
CA ASN A 111 -19.39 -0.20 12.62
C ASN A 111 -17.98 -0.33 12.01
N CYS A 112 -17.30 0.79 11.79
CA CYS A 112 -16.00 0.81 11.13
C CYS A 112 -15.04 1.77 11.82
N ALA A 113 -13.77 1.39 11.90
CA ALA A 113 -12.71 2.29 12.32
C ALA A 113 -12.54 3.46 11.33
N ASN A 114 -11.85 4.50 11.76
CA ASN A 114 -11.35 5.53 10.87
C ASN A 114 -10.29 4.88 9.95
N THR A 115 -10.53 4.86 8.65
CA THR A 115 -9.70 4.13 7.69
C THR A 115 -8.29 4.71 7.54
N GLY A 116 -8.10 5.97 7.88
CA GLY A 116 -6.77 6.59 7.96
C GLY A 116 -5.93 6.14 9.17
N LEU A 117 -6.44 5.28 10.05
CA LEU A 117 -5.68 4.64 11.13
C LEU A 117 -5.10 3.29 10.73
N ILE A 118 -5.50 2.73 9.58
CA ILE A 118 -5.20 1.37 9.17
C ILE A 118 -4.11 1.40 8.10
N ALA A 119 -2.92 0.96 8.46
CA ALA A 119 -1.72 1.09 7.63
C ALA A 119 -1.85 0.42 6.27
N ASP A 120 -2.36 -0.80 6.23
CA ASP A 120 -2.55 -1.58 5.00
C ASP A 120 -3.59 -0.94 4.08
N VAL A 121 -4.67 -0.36 4.60
CA VAL A 121 -5.61 0.43 3.81
C VAL A 121 -4.92 1.66 3.18
N ILE A 122 -4.04 2.34 3.93
CA ILE A 122 -3.29 3.49 3.39
C ILE A 122 -2.38 3.07 2.24
N TYR A 123 -1.70 1.93 2.37
CA TYR A 123 -0.82 1.40 1.32
C TYR A 123 -1.61 0.90 0.10
N HIS A 124 -2.76 0.29 0.32
CA HIS A 124 -3.66 -0.17 -0.73
C HIS A 124 -4.13 1.00 -1.61
N GLU A 125 -4.65 2.06 -1.02
CA GLU A 125 -5.11 3.24 -1.75
C GLU A 125 -3.95 3.95 -2.48
N TRP A 126 -2.77 3.96 -1.89
CA TRP A 126 -1.57 4.45 -2.57
C TRP A 126 -1.19 3.57 -3.76
N GLY A 127 -1.43 2.25 -3.67
CA GLY A 127 -1.25 1.29 -4.75
C GLY A 127 -2.08 1.62 -5.99
N HIS A 128 -3.35 1.99 -5.83
CA HIS A 128 -4.19 2.50 -6.93
C HIS A 128 -3.63 3.78 -7.54
N GLY A 129 -3.14 4.71 -6.71
CA GLY A 129 -2.48 5.91 -7.20
C GLY A 129 -1.21 5.60 -8.01
N LEU A 130 -0.42 4.61 -7.57
CA LEU A 130 0.75 4.14 -8.30
C LEU A 130 0.35 3.55 -9.66
N ASP A 131 -0.60 2.61 -9.68
CA ASP A 131 -1.12 1.98 -10.89
C ASP A 131 -1.57 3.03 -11.91
N ALA A 132 -2.45 3.94 -11.51
CA ALA A 132 -2.95 5.01 -12.37
C ALA A 132 -1.85 5.90 -12.97
N ASN A 133 -0.69 6.01 -12.32
CA ASN A 133 0.42 6.88 -12.74
C ASN A 133 1.63 6.13 -13.35
N THR A 134 1.52 4.82 -13.57
CA THR A 134 2.59 3.99 -14.16
C THR A 134 2.19 3.27 -15.43
N GLY A 135 0.97 3.43 -15.89
CA GLY A 135 0.45 2.80 -17.12
C GLY A 135 -1.06 2.68 -17.10
N GLY A 136 -1.62 2.45 -15.94
CA GLY A 136 -3.04 2.23 -15.70
C GLY A 136 -3.45 0.82 -16.12
N ILE A 137 -3.69 -0.04 -15.16
CA ILE A 137 -4.24 -1.37 -15.40
C ILE A 137 -5.74 -1.22 -15.64
N GLU A 138 -6.22 -1.64 -16.83
CA GLU A 138 -7.65 -1.56 -17.18
C GLU A 138 -8.49 -2.58 -16.41
N ASP A 139 -7.92 -3.72 -16.04
CA ASP A 139 -8.58 -4.74 -15.22
C ASP A 139 -8.67 -4.30 -13.76
N SER A 140 -9.87 -3.89 -13.35
CA SER A 140 -10.12 -3.39 -12.00
C SER A 140 -9.79 -4.40 -10.91
N ALA A 141 -10.00 -5.69 -11.15
CA ALA A 141 -9.68 -6.74 -10.20
C ALA A 141 -8.17 -6.92 -10.04
N PHE A 142 -7.43 -6.84 -11.14
CA PHE A 142 -5.98 -6.87 -11.08
C PHE A 142 -5.43 -5.63 -10.34
N SER A 143 -6.00 -4.44 -10.59
CA SER A 143 -5.65 -3.21 -9.87
C SER A 143 -5.92 -3.32 -8.34
N GLU A 144 -7.01 -3.98 -7.92
CA GLU A 144 -7.25 -4.30 -6.51
C GLU A 144 -6.12 -5.16 -5.92
N GLY A 145 -5.72 -6.20 -6.65
CA GLY A 145 -4.59 -7.04 -6.24
C GLY A 145 -3.26 -6.28 -6.12
N ILE A 146 -3.02 -5.27 -6.98
CA ILE A 146 -1.85 -4.39 -6.86
C ILE A 146 -1.87 -3.63 -5.53
N GLY A 147 -3.01 -3.07 -5.13
CA GLY A 147 -3.17 -2.40 -3.83
C GLY A 147 -2.84 -3.34 -2.66
N ASP A 148 -3.33 -4.56 -2.72
CA ASP A 148 -3.07 -5.59 -1.70
C ASP A 148 -1.59 -5.99 -1.64
N ILE A 149 -0.93 -6.18 -2.79
CA ILE A 149 0.50 -6.49 -2.87
C ILE A 149 1.34 -5.34 -2.30
N VAL A 150 1.02 -4.09 -2.62
CA VAL A 150 1.71 -2.92 -2.07
C VAL A 150 1.60 -2.89 -0.54
N SER A 151 0.45 -3.26 0.00
CA SER A 151 0.25 -3.41 1.44
C SER A 151 1.13 -4.51 2.03
N LEU A 152 1.14 -5.69 1.41
CA LEU A 152 1.99 -6.84 1.78
C LEU A 152 3.47 -6.46 1.89
N LEU A 153 4.01 -5.69 0.94
CA LEU A 153 5.44 -5.30 0.93
C LEU A 153 5.87 -4.61 2.22
N ILE A 154 4.98 -3.87 2.87
CA ILE A 154 5.31 -3.07 4.04
C ILE A 154 4.84 -3.72 5.34
N THR A 155 3.66 -4.35 5.33
CA THR A 155 3.05 -4.97 6.52
C THR A 155 3.56 -6.39 6.76
N ARG A 156 3.96 -7.08 5.68
CA ARG A 156 4.40 -8.49 5.70
C ARG A 156 3.33 -9.42 6.25
N SER A 157 2.08 -9.09 6.02
CA SER A 157 0.91 -9.81 6.50
C SER A 157 0.05 -10.27 5.34
N ASP A 158 -0.47 -11.48 5.46
CA ASP A 158 -1.49 -12.03 4.57
C ASP A 158 -2.90 -11.53 4.93
N LYS A 159 -3.06 -10.89 6.08
CA LYS A 159 -4.35 -10.37 6.58
C LYS A 159 -4.36 -8.85 6.43
N LEU A 160 -5.26 -8.34 5.60
CA LEU A 160 -5.41 -6.92 5.30
C LEU A 160 -6.68 -6.36 5.91
N GLY A 161 -6.61 -5.11 6.36
CA GLY A 161 -7.75 -4.40 6.94
C GLY A 161 -8.20 -4.92 8.30
N ILE A 162 -7.28 -5.49 9.09
CA ILE A 162 -7.60 -5.92 10.47
C ILE A 162 -8.05 -4.69 11.27
N GLY A 163 -9.22 -4.80 11.91
CA GLY A 163 -9.81 -3.71 12.68
C GLY A 163 -10.61 -2.70 11.85
N PHE A 164 -10.74 -2.91 10.54
CA PHE A 164 -11.60 -2.07 9.69
C PHE A 164 -13.07 -2.16 10.13
N HIS A 165 -13.60 -3.36 10.27
CA HIS A 165 -14.93 -3.60 10.79
C HIS A 165 -14.91 -3.79 12.32
N LEU A 166 -15.84 -3.14 12.99
CA LEU A 166 -16.07 -3.26 14.41
C LEU A 166 -17.40 -3.99 14.66
N PRO A 167 -17.52 -4.85 15.67
CA PRO A 167 -16.56 -5.17 16.73
C PRO A 167 -15.70 -6.43 16.48
N ASP A 168 -15.86 -7.15 15.35
CA ASP A 168 -15.26 -8.48 15.19
C ASP A 168 -13.77 -8.44 14.79
N HIS A 169 -13.27 -7.28 14.36
CA HIS A 169 -11.88 -7.04 13.97
C HIS A 169 -11.29 -8.03 12.95
N LYS A 170 -12.15 -8.70 12.18
CA LYS A 170 -11.69 -9.61 11.14
C LYS A 170 -10.97 -8.85 10.03
N PRO A 171 -10.05 -9.51 9.31
CA PRO A 171 -9.48 -8.90 8.12
C PRO A 171 -10.55 -8.67 7.05
N VAL A 172 -10.41 -7.59 6.30
CA VAL A 172 -11.24 -7.32 5.12
C VAL A 172 -10.88 -8.28 4.00
N ARG A 173 -9.58 -8.59 3.85
CA ARG A 173 -9.04 -9.53 2.87
C ARG A 173 -8.03 -10.49 3.50
N ASP A 174 -7.94 -11.68 2.92
CA ASP A 174 -7.04 -12.75 3.33
C ASP A 174 -6.29 -13.26 2.10
N LEU A 175 -4.99 -13.02 2.01
CA LEU A 175 -4.13 -13.46 0.92
C LEU A 175 -3.65 -14.90 1.10
N GLY A 176 -3.90 -15.53 2.27
CA GLY A 176 -3.39 -16.86 2.58
C GLY A 176 -4.02 -17.99 1.76
N PRO A 177 -5.33 -18.02 1.51
CA PRO A 177 -5.95 -19.03 0.66
C PRO A 177 -5.66 -18.81 -0.82
N ASP A 178 -5.18 -19.85 -1.51
CA ASP A 178 -4.94 -19.82 -2.95
C ASP A 178 -6.19 -19.47 -3.73
N LYS A 179 -6.01 -18.62 -4.73
CA LYS A 179 -7.04 -18.26 -5.70
C LYS A 179 -6.53 -18.58 -7.11
N ILE A 180 -7.43 -19.14 -7.93
CA ILE A 180 -7.09 -19.73 -9.22
C ILE A 180 -7.79 -18.98 -10.36
N TYR A 181 -7.01 -18.57 -11.36
CA TYR A 181 -7.55 -18.01 -12.60
C TYR A 181 -7.90 -19.16 -13.58
N PRO A 182 -9.05 -19.12 -14.29
CA PRO A 182 -10.13 -18.14 -14.22
C PRO A 182 -11.26 -18.50 -13.24
N GLN A 183 -11.09 -19.54 -12.42
CA GLN A 183 -12.16 -20.12 -11.59
C GLN A 183 -12.65 -19.14 -10.50
N ASP A 184 -11.75 -18.35 -9.92
CA ASP A 184 -12.07 -17.41 -8.86
C ASP A 184 -12.35 -15.98 -9.38
N ARG A 185 -12.65 -15.82 -10.69
CA ARG A 185 -13.11 -14.55 -11.24
C ARG A 185 -14.48 -14.17 -10.71
N GLY A 186 -14.71 -12.86 -10.49
CA GLY A 186 -16.02 -12.40 -10.01
C GLY A 186 -16.05 -10.95 -9.53
N GLU A 187 -16.36 -10.75 -8.26
CA GLU A 187 -16.33 -9.43 -7.65
C GLU A 187 -14.88 -8.93 -7.56
N VAL A 188 -14.65 -7.66 -7.94
CA VAL A 188 -13.31 -7.13 -8.19
C VAL A 188 -12.32 -7.31 -7.04
N HIS A 189 -12.75 -7.11 -5.80
CA HIS A 189 -11.88 -7.29 -4.64
C HIS A 189 -11.58 -8.78 -4.35
N ALA A 190 -12.56 -9.66 -4.56
CA ALA A 190 -12.36 -11.10 -4.41
C ALA A 190 -11.50 -11.68 -5.54
N GLU A 191 -11.68 -11.22 -6.77
CA GLU A 191 -10.86 -11.61 -7.91
C GLU A 191 -9.42 -11.08 -7.78
N GLY A 192 -9.22 -9.88 -7.23
CA GLY A 192 -7.89 -9.31 -6.95
C GLY A 192 -7.02 -10.20 -6.06
N LEU A 193 -7.64 -11.05 -5.23
CA LEU A 193 -6.92 -12.04 -4.42
C LEU A 193 -6.20 -13.10 -5.26
N ILE A 194 -6.51 -13.28 -6.55
CA ILE A 194 -5.77 -14.19 -7.43
C ILE A 194 -4.30 -13.79 -7.48
N ILE A 195 -4.02 -12.54 -7.80
CA ILE A 195 -2.62 -12.07 -7.84
C ILE A 195 -2.11 -11.76 -6.43
N GLY A 196 -2.97 -11.35 -5.50
CA GLY A 196 -2.61 -11.10 -4.11
C GLY A 196 -2.08 -12.36 -3.42
N SER A 197 -2.78 -13.50 -3.51
CA SER A 197 -2.35 -14.79 -2.96
C SER A 197 -1.09 -15.32 -3.65
N THR A 198 -0.99 -15.16 -4.98
CA THR A 198 0.22 -15.51 -5.72
C THR A 198 1.46 -14.78 -5.19
N PHE A 199 1.36 -13.48 -4.91
CA PHE A 199 2.48 -12.73 -4.33
C PHE A 199 2.75 -13.08 -2.87
N TRP A 200 1.72 -13.49 -2.11
CA TRP A 200 1.92 -14.04 -0.77
C TRP A 200 2.71 -15.34 -0.82
N ASP A 201 2.39 -16.24 -1.74
CA ASP A 201 3.12 -17.50 -1.92
C ASP A 201 4.56 -17.26 -2.39
N LEU A 202 4.79 -16.32 -3.32
CA LEU A 202 6.14 -15.89 -3.68
C LEU A 202 6.92 -15.40 -2.47
N TYR A 203 6.28 -14.59 -1.62
CA TYR A 203 6.90 -14.11 -0.38
C TYR A 203 7.34 -15.27 0.51
N GLN A 204 6.45 -16.22 0.78
CA GLN A 204 6.75 -17.37 1.61
C GLN A 204 7.88 -18.24 1.04
N GLU A 205 7.82 -18.55 -0.26
CA GLU A 205 8.87 -19.32 -0.92
C GLU A 205 10.23 -18.63 -0.86
N PHE A 206 10.28 -17.31 -1.08
CA PHE A 206 11.52 -16.55 -0.99
C PHE A 206 12.03 -16.40 0.44
N VAL A 207 11.16 -16.29 1.44
CA VAL A 207 11.57 -16.33 2.86
C VAL A 207 12.21 -17.65 3.19
N ASN A 208 11.64 -18.76 2.71
CA ASN A 208 12.17 -20.12 2.95
C ASN A 208 13.54 -20.33 2.30
N VAL A 209 13.75 -19.79 1.08
CA VAL A 209 15.01 -20.00 0.33
C VAL A 209 16.10 -19.02 0.75
N TYR A 210 15.74 -17.78 1.04
CA TYR A 210 16.69 -16.70 1.35
C TYR A 210 16.54 -16.20 2.78
N ASN A 211 15.73 -15.17 2.96
CA ASN A 211 15.30 -14.55 4.20
C ASN A 211 14.23 -13.49 3.89
N GLU A 212 13.61 -12.95 4.94
CA GLU A 212 12.53 -11.98 4.81
C GLU A 212 12.94 -10.71 4.03
N GLN A 213 14.13 -10.15 4.31
CA GLN A 213 14.57 -8.92 3.63
C GLN A 213 14.77 -9.15 2.13
N LYS A 214 15.39 -10.25 1.75
CA LYS A 214 15.60 -10.61 0.33
C LYS A 214 14.28 -10.91 -0.37
N ALA A 215 13.34 -11.57 0.30
CA ALA A 215 11.99 -11.81 -0.22
C ALA A 215 11.29 -10.49 -0.55
N ILE A 216 11.25 -9.54 0.39
CA ILE A 216 10.65 -8.22 0.16
C ILE A 216 11.37 -7.44 -0.95
N ASP A 217 12.70 -7.51 -1.03
CA ASP A 217 13.44 -6.84 -2.10
C ASP A 217 13.10 -7.41 -3.49
N LEU A 218 12.96 -8.75 -3.60
CA LEU A 218 12.55 -9.40 -4.85
C LEU A 218 11.11 -9.03 -5.22
N LEU A 219 10.16 -9.19 -4.30
CA LEU A 219 8.76 -8.83 -4.55
C LEU A 219 8.62 -7.36 -4.94
N SER A 220 9.30 -6.46 -4.23
CA SER A 220 9.30 -5.03 -4.55
C SER A 220 9.85 -4.75 -5.94
N LYS A 221 10.95 -5.44 -6.32
CA LYS A 221 11.51 -5.34 -7.67
C LYS A 221 10.50 -5.80 -8.72
N TYR A 222 9.80 -6.91 -8.47
CA TYR A 222 8.85 -7.48 -9.41
C TYR A 222 7.62 -6.62 -9.58
N ILE A 223 6.96 -6.22 -8.51
CA ILE A 223 5.73 -5.43 -8.62
C ILE A 223 5.99 -4.02 -9.13
N PHE A 224 6.96 -3.28 -8.57
CA PHE A 224 7.20 -1.90 -8.96
C PHE A 224 7.72 -1.76 -10.38
N LYS A 225 8.46 -2.72 -10.91
CA LYS A 225 8.89 -2.71 -12.31
C LYS A 225 7.87 -3.37 -13.24
N GLY A 226 7.22 -4.44 -12.79
CA GLY A 226 6.24 -5.19 -13.59
C GLY A 226 5.01 -4.37 -13.94
N ILE A 227 4.53 -3.54 -13.04
CA ILE A 227 3.32 -2.71 -13.24
C ILE A 227 3.39 -1.81 -14.50
N TYR A 228 4.57 -1.47 -15.00
CA TYR A 228 4.74 -0.70 -16.22
C TYR A 228 4.42 -1.49 -17.52
N THR A 229 4.44 -2.81 -17.47
CA THR A 229 4.39 -3.68 -18.66
C THR A 229 3.41 -4.84 -18.54
N ALA A 230 2.74 -4.96 -17.39
CA ALA A 230 1.89 -6.11 -17.08
C ALA A 230 0.42 -5.70 -16.88
N PRO A 231 -0.36 -5.51 -17.95
CA PRO A 231 -1.79 -5.18 -17.85
C PRO A 231 -2.66 -6.37 -17.44
N THR A 232 -2.15 -7.62 -17.47
CA THR A 232 -2.88 -8.84 -17.11
C THR A 232 -2.07 -9.75 -16.20
N TYR A 233 -2.72 -10.74 -15.60
CA TYR A 233 -2.04 -11.78 -14.78
C TYR A 233 -0.91 -12.49 -15.55
N LEU A 234 -1.16 -12.87 -16.81
CA LEU A 234 -0.15 -13.55 -17.65
C LEU A 234 1.03 -12.63 -17.99
N ASP A 235 0.74 -11.36 -18.26
CA ASP A 235 1.80 -10.38 -18.53
C ASP A 235 2.66 -10.16 -17.28
N MET A 236 2.06 -10.19 -16.05
CA MET A 236 2.82 -10.09 -14.81
C MET A 236 3.78 -11.28 -14.64
N TYR A 237 3.36 -12.50 -14.95
CA TYR A 237 4.25 -13.66 -14.94
C TYR A 237 5.44 -13.47 -15.88
N GLN A 238 5.17 -13.02 -17.11
CA GLN A 238 6.23 -12.78 -18.10
C GLN A 238 7.16 -11.64 -17.68
N ALA A 239 6.60 -10.55 -17.17
CA ALA A 239 7.36 -9.41 -16.68
C ALA A 239 8.29 -9.80 -15.51
N ILE A 240 7.81 -10.62 -14.59
CA ILE A 240 8.62 -11.10 -13.46
C ILE A 240 9.81 -11.93 -13.96
N LEU A 241 9.63 -12.82 -14.93
CA LEU A 241 10.74 -13.58 -15.50
C LEU A 241 11.80 -12.68 -16.15
N VAL A 242 11.38 -11.64 -16.88
CA VAL A 242 12.30 -10.65 -17.48
C VAL A 242 13.00 -9.82 -16.38
N ILE A 243 12.29 -9.44 -15.34
CA ILE A 243 12.84 -8.64 -14.23
C ILE A 243 13.79 -9.47 -13.36
N ASP A 244 13.52 -10.76 -13.22
CA ASP A 244 14.36 -11.69 -12.45
C ASP A 244 15.68 -12.04 -13.15
N ASP A 245 15.67 -11.97 -14.48
CA ASP A 245 16.85 -12.27 -15.30
C ASP A 245 18.03 -11.34 -14.93
N ASP A 246 19.22 -11.92 -14.81
CA ASP A 246 20.43 -11.27 -14.33
C ASP A 246 21.48 -10.99 -15.41
N ASP A 247 21.34 -11.61 -16.60
CA ASP A 247 22.29 -11.48 -17.71
C ASP A 247 21.66 -11.07 -19.05
N GLN A 248 20.36 -10.77 -19.09
CA GLN A 248 19.59 -10.38 -20.28
C GLN A 248 19.46 -11.51 -21.31
N ASN A 249 19.50 -12.76 -20.88
CA ASN A 249 19.40 -13.93 -21.70
C ASN A 249 18.41 -14.98 -21.17
N LEU A 250 17.13 -14.78 -21.40
CA LEU A 250 16.07 -15.70 -20.95
C LEU A 250 16.23 -17.16 -21.44
N LEU A 251 17.09 -17.42 -22.44
CA LEU A 251 17.31 -18.77 -22.97
C LEU A 251 18.08 -19.67 -21.97
N ASN A 252 18.90 -19.09 -21.09
CA ASN A 252 19.63 -19.84 -20.07
C ASN A 252 18.89 -19.90 -18.72
N SER A 253 17.63 -19.43 -18.67
CA SER A 253 16.80 -19.37 -17.47
C SER A 253 17.06 -18.12 -16.64
N THR A 254 16.25 -17.91 -15.57
CA THR A 254 16.42 -16.82 -14.62
C THR A 254 16.68 -17.40 -13.22
N PRO A 255 17.32 -16.66 -12.29
CA PRO A 255 17.74 -17.18 -10.99
C PRO A 255 16.61 -17.82 -10.18
N ASN A 256 15.39 -17.28 -10.23
CA ASN A 256 14.26 -17.74 -9.43
C ASN A 256 13.17 -18.45 -10.25
N LYS A 257 13.44 -18.82 -11.50
CA LYS A 257 12.41 -19.38 -12.40
C LYS A 257 11.65 -20.57 -11.80
N CYS A 258 12.33 -21.46 -11.09
CA CYS A 258 11.66 -22.62 -10.49
C CYS A 258 10.62 -22.23 -9.45
N ILE A 259 10.93 -21.22 -8.62
CA ILE A 259 10.00 -20.69 -7.61
C ILE A 259 8.86 -19.94 -8.30
N ILE A 260 9.18 -19.06 -9.26
CA ILE A 260 8.19 -18.27 -10.00
C ILE A 260 7.21 -19.22 -10.71
N ASN A 261 7.70 -20.23 -11.43
CA ASN A 261 6.87 -21.20 -12.13
C ASN A 261 6.00 -22.04 -11.17
N LYS A 262 6.53 -22.39 -10.00
CA LYS A 262 5.78 -23.14 -8.99
C LYS A 262 4.57 -22.36 -8.51
N VAL A 263 4.77 -21.08 -8.23
CA VAL A 263 3.72 -20.22 -7.65
C VAL A 263 2.72 -19.76 -8.72
N PHE A 264 3.19 -19.40 -9.91
CA PHE A 264 2.31 -18.99 -11.02
C PHE A 264 1.63 -20.16 -11.75
N TYR A 265 1.77 -21.40 -11.28
CA TYR A 265 1.12 -22.56 -11.92
C TYR A 265 -0.41 -22.46 -11.94
N PHE A 266 -0.98 -21.67 -11.06
CA PHE A 266 -2.44 -21.49 -10.90
C PHE A 266 -3.00 -20.23 -11.59
N ILE A 267 -2.19 -19.48 -12.35
CA ILE A 267 -2.61 -18.30 -13.11
C ILE A 267 -2.65 -18.58 -14.60
#